data_450124ec4b41fcc5345655376f36bfdd
#
_entry.id   450124ec4b41fcc5345655376f36bfdd
#
_cell.length_a   1.000
_cell.length_b   1.000
_cell.length_c   1.000
_cell.angle_alpha   90.00
_cell.angle_beta   90.00
_cell.angle_gamma   90.00
#
_symmetry.space_group_name_H-M   'P 1'
#
loop_
_entity.id
_entity.type
_entity.pdbx_description
1 polymer ?
#
loop_
_entity_poly.entity_id
_entity_poly.type
_entity_poly.pdbx_seq_one_letter_code
_entity_poly.pdbx_strand_id
1 'polypeptide(L)'
;MDSSLPGWDTALFVSKVNQYYFTGTMQNALLVITRERKIYYFVRKSFERAQAESPLSGIFPMRSYRDAAAVIGSALGNTYVEADVIPLAYITRLEKNFEITQLGALDNIIKYQRAVKSPYELFYMQESGKRGAKIVTEIAPALLKEGMSEADYHSALFTQMVKHGHTGVTRFNAFQIELFMAQTTFGNSSLNPLDFDGPSGGLGGAFAPGTPSPDKILKKGDLVLTDISLCYNGYNSDTTQICSFGAKPAPDILRLQLECADIRDRVADSLRPGEIPSKIYTKVLDNLTPDIRKNFMGYGARRSAFVGHGIGLTVDEYPVIAKGFDIPLEENMTFAVEPKVGIEGAGLVGVEDVYVVTPHGGRCLTAGNSEIIVV
;
A
#
# COMPACT_ATOMS: atom_id res chain seq x y z
N MET A 1 -2.51 21.64 -9.18
CA MET A 1 -3.64 22.43 -8.68
C MET A 1 -4.10 23.49 -9.69
N ASP A 2 -3.22 24.29 -10.28
CA ASP A 2 -3.63 25.41 -11.15
C ASP A 2 -4.56 25.01 -12.32
N SER A 3 -4.32 23.86 -12.94
CA SER A 3 -5.17 23.33 -14.02
C SER A 3 -6.51 22.75 -13.55
N SER A 4 -6.53 22.14 -12.38
CA SER A 4 -7.71 21.40 -11.85
C SER A 4 -8.59 22.27 -10.95
N LEU A 5 -8.00 23.26 -10.28
CA LEU A 5 -8.63 24.16 -9.33
C LEU A 5 -8.17 25.61 -9.57
N PRO A 6 -8.55 26.26 -10.66
CA PRO A 6 -7.95 27.54 -11.10
C PRO A 6 -8.13 28.70 -10.10
N GLY A 7 -9.08 28.58 -9.17
CA GLY A 7 -9.36 29.59 -8.14
C GLY A 7 -8.80 29.28 -6.75
N TRP A 8 -7.90 28.30 -6.59
CA TRP A 8 -7.35 27.99 -5.27
C TRP A 8 -6.36 29.06 -4.79
N ASP A 9 -6.34 29.31 -3.50
CA ASP A 9 -5.41 30.22 -2.85
C ASP A 9 -4.48 29.47 -1.90
N THR A 10 -5.02 28.52 -1.11
CA THR A 10 -4.28 27.81 -0.06
C THR A 10 -4.58 26.32 -0.07
N ALA A 11 -3.57 25.49 0.11
CA ALA A 11 -3.69 24.06 0.39
C ALA A 11 -3.15 23.75 1.79
N LEU A 12 -3.93 23.02 2.60
CA LEU A 12 -3.60 22.64 3.97
C LEU A 12 -3.45 21.13 4.09
N PHE A 13 -2.34 20.68 4.69
CA PHE A 13 -2.06 19.28 4.92
C PHE A 13 -1.89 18.99 6.40
N VAL A 14 -2.64 18.01 6.88
CA VAL A 14 -2.60 17.52 8.27
C VAL A 14 -2.23 16.05 8.37
N SER A 15 -2.42 15.28 7.29
CA SER A 15 -2.00 13.89 7.19
C SER A 15 -0.47 13.80 7.32
N LYS A 16 -0.01 12.90 8.18
CA LYS A 16 1.42 12.67 8.38
C LYS A 16 2.11 12.17 7.13
N VAL A 17 1.44 11.35 6.32
CA VAL A 17 1.99 10.80 5.08
C VAL A 17 2.24 11.92 4.07
N ASN A 18 1.26 12.79 3.85
CA ASN A 18 1.43 13.91 2.92
C ASN A 18 2.36 15.00 3.46
N GLN A 19 2.41 15.22 4.79
CA GLN A 19 3.46 16.05 5.38
C GLN A 19 4.85 15.48 5.06
N TYR A 20 5.07 14.17 5.26
CA TYR A 20 6.34 13.51 4.90
C TYR A 20 6.67 13.67 3.41
N TYR A 21 5.69 13.46 2.53
CA TYR A 21 5.85 13.63 1.08
C TYR A 21 6.40 15.01 0.70
N PHE A 22 5.88 16.07 1.30
CA PHE A 22 6.28 17.44 0.98
C PHE A 22 7.48 17.96 1.78
N THR A 23 7.74 17.42 2.97
CA THR A 23 8.69 18.01 3.92
C THR A 23 9.86 17.10 4.29
N GLY A 24 9.79 15.82 4.00
CA GLY A 24 10.79 14.82 4.41
C GLY A 24 10.75 14.46 5.90
N THR A 25 9.80 15.00 6.67
CA THR A 25 9.64 14.71 8.11
C THR A 25 8.18 14.51 8.49
N MET A 26 7.92 13.76 9.56
CA MET A 26 6.56 13.38 9.98
C MET A 26 6.31 13.85 11.42
N GLN A 27 5.72 15.04 11.57
CA GLN A 27 5.51 15.67 12.85
C GLN A 27 4.02 15.92 13.17
N ASN A 28 3.72 16.41 14.38
CA ASN A 28 2.42 17.00 14.70
C ASN A 28 2.47 18.47 14.25
N ALA A 29 1.95 18.74 13.07
CA ALA A 29 2.15 20.02 12.41
C ALA A 29 0.97 20.38 11.48
N LEU A 30 0.97 21.62 11.00
CA LEU A 30 0.16 22.11 9.90
C LEU A 30 1.12 22.50 8.77
N LEU A 31 0.98 21.88 7.61
CA LEU A 31 1.66 22.29 6.39
C LEU A 31 0.71 23.15 5.56
N VAL A 32 1.18 24.31 5.15
CA VAL A 32 0.46 25.28 4.32
C VAL A 32 1.25 25.52 3.05
N ILE A 33 0.60 25.34 1.91
CA ILE A 33 1.15 25.69 0.59
C ILE A 33 0.24 26.73 -0.03
N THR A 34 0.80 27.90 -0.41
CA THR A 34 0.04 28.97 -1.05
C THR A 34 0.18 28.92 -2.57
N ARG A 35 -0.73 29.57 -3.29
CA ARG A 35 -0.69 29.67 -4.75
C ARG A 35 0.60 30.30 -5.28
N GLU A 36 1.23 31.21 -4.51
CA GLU A 36 2.54 31.78 -4.82
C GLU A 36 3.71 30.80 -4.61
N ARG A 37 3.40 29.52 -4.38
CA ARG A 37 4.37 28.43 -4.15
C ARG A 37 5.22 28.62 -2.88
N LYS A 38 4.72 29.35 -1.89
CA LYS A 38 5.33 29.43 -0.58
C LYS A 38 4.90 28.23 0.25
N ILE A 39 5.84 27.64 0.96
CA ILE A 39 5.63 26.47 1.82
C ILE A 39 5.92 26.90 3.26
N TYR A 40 4.95 26.70 4.16
CA TYR A 40 5.07 27.00 5.58
C TYR A 40 4.75 25.72 6.37
N TYR A 41 5.68 25.28 7.19
CA TYR A 41 5.53 24.09 8.01
C TYR A 41 5.50 24.47 9.49
N PHE A 42 4.31 24.50 10.09
CA PHE A 42 4.07 24.90 11.47
C PHE A 42 4.07 23.69 12.38
N VAL A 43 5.13 23.51 13.17
CA VAL A 43 5.38 22.31 13.97
C VAL A 43 5.02 22.54 15.42
N ARG A 44 4.10 21.71 15.97
CA ARG A 44 3.64 21.83 17.38
C ARG A 44 4.55 21.14 18.37
N LYS A 45 5.18 20.03 17.97
CA LYS A 45 6.07 19.22 18.83
C LYS A 45 7.27 18.77 18.03
N SER A 46 8.40 18.63 18.71
CA SER A 46 9.66 18.18 18.09
C SER A 46 10.11 19.09 16.95
N PHE A 47 10.10 20.39 17.18
CA PHE A 47 10.48 21.41 16.18
C PHE A 47 11.93 21.23 15.72
N GLU A 48 12.86 20.99 16.66
CA GLU A 48 14.28 20.79 16.39
C GLU A 48 14.49 19.54 15.51
N ARG A 49 13.71 18.51 15.73
CA ARG A 49 13.73 17.31 14.88
C ARG A 49 13.26 17.62 13.46
N ALA A 50 12.18 18.39 13.31
CA ALA A 50 11.71 18.82 12.01
C ALA A 50 12.76 19.60 11.24
N GLN A 51 13.48 20.51 11.93
CA GLN A 51 14.58 21.28 11.34
C GLN A 51 15.77 20.41 10.92
N ALA A 52 16.07 19.36 11.67
CA ALA A 52 17.18 18.47 11.37
C ALA A 52 16.87 17.49 10.21
N GLU A 53 15.62 17.08 10.06
CA GLU A 53 15.19 16.09 9.06
C GLU A 53 14.77 16.72 7.72
N SER A 54 14.14 17.88 7.75
CA SER A 54 13.52 18.50 6.58
C SER A 54 14.49 19.42 5.82
N PRO A 55 14.51 19.37 4.48
CA PRO A 55 15.28 20.30 3.66
C PRO A 55 14.61 21.69 3.52
N LEU A 56 13.42 21.89 4.07
CA LEU A 56 12.66 23.14 3.96
C LEU A 56 13.28 24.24 4.84
N SER A 57 13.28 25.48 4.34
CA SER A 57 13.63 26.66 5.13
C SER A 57 12.44 27.27 5.88
N GLY A 58 11.21 27.01 5.42
CA GLY A 58 9.96 27.58 5.97
C GLY A 58 9.39 26.75 7.13
N ILE A 59 10.18 26.43 8.16
CA ILE A 59 9.75 25.66 9.34
C ILE A 59 9.61 26.61 10.53
N PHE A 60 8.44 26.59 11.17
CA PHE A 60 8.09 27.50 12.26
C PHE A 60 7.58 26.72 13.48
N PRO A 61 7.96 27.10 14.70
CA PRO A 61 7.34 26.54 15.90
C PRO A 61 5.91 27.04 16.02
N MET A 62 4.99 26.17 16.48
CA MET A 62 3.58 26.53 16.66
C MET A 62 3.06 25.91 17.97
N ARG A 63 2.47 26.74 18.84
CA ARG A 63 1.70 26.31 20.01
C ARG A 63 0.21 26.29 19.71
N SER A 64 -0.24 27.27 18.92
CA SER A 64 -1.63 27.41 18.49
C SER A 64 -1.70 27.91 17.04
N TYR A 65 -2.87 27.83 16.41
CA TYR A 65 -3.06 28.37 15.05
C TYR A 65 -2.90 29.90 14.98
N ARG A 66 -2.95 30.62 16.13
CA ARG A 66 -2.63 32.04 16.17
C ARG A 66 -1.19 32.33 15.76
N ASP A 67 -0.27 31.42 16.11
CA ASP A 67 1.13 31.56 15.75
C ASP A 67 1.30 31.42 14.22
N ALA A 68 0.55 30.51 13.59
CA ALA A 68 0.53 30.39 12.14
C ALA A 68 -0.12 31.60 11.49
N ALA A 69 -1.26 32.08 11.99
CA ALA A 69 -1.93 33.29 11.47
C ALA A 69 -1.06 34.54 11.60
N ALA A 70 -0.23 34.65 12.64
CA ALA A 70 0.71 35.75 12.79
C ALA A 70 1.81 35.78 11.70
N VAL A 71 2.14 34.62 11.12
CA VAL A 71 3.17 34.50 10.07
C VAL A 71 2.58 34.66 8.66
N ILE A 72 1.43 34.01 8.38
CA ILE A 72 0.87 33.97 7.02
C ILE A 72 -0.36 34.87 6.83
N GLY A 73 -0.82 35.53 7.87
CA GLY A 73 -2.10 36.28 7.90
C GLY A 73 -3.28 35.37 8.22
N SER A 74 -4.43 35.98 8.52
CA SER A 74 -5.66 35.24 8.81
C SER A 74 -6.44 34.84 7.55
N ALA A 75 -6.30 35.55 6.45
CA ALA A 75 -7.05 35.32 5.21
C ALA A 75 -6.38 34.20 4.38
N LEU A 76 -7.01 33.03 4.34
CA LEU A 76 -6.55 31.89 3.54
C LEU A 76 -7.23 31.79 2.18
N GLY A 77 -8.31 32.56 1.94
CA GLY A 77 -9.05 32.56 0.68
C GLY A 77 -9.74 31.21 0.40
N ASN A 78 -9.73 30.79 -0.86
CA ASN A 78 -10.25 29.49 -1.28
C ASN A 78 -9.27 28.40 -0.87
N THR A 79 -9.61 27.70 0.18
CA THR A 79 -8.75 26.74 0.89
C THR A 79 -9.13 25.32 0.57
N TYR A 80 -8.15 24.49 0.26
CA TYR A 80 -8.34 23.09 -0.04
C TYR A 80 -7.61 22.21 1.00
N VAL A 81 -8.29 21.15 1.43
CA VAL A 81 -7.83 20.28 2.51
C VAL A 81 -7.91 18.80 2.11
N GLU A 82 -7.26 17.94 2.87
CA GLU A 82 -7.36 16.48 2.76
C GLU A 82 -8.70 16.02 3.38
N ALA A 83 -9.78 16.13 2.62
CA ALA A 83 -11.15 15.92 3.11
C ALA A 83 -11.40 14.46 3.57
N ASP A 84 -10.70 13.48 2.98
CA ASP A 84 -10.84 12.06 3.34
C ASP A 84 -10.27 11.76 4.75
N VAL A 85 -9.38 12.62 5.28
CA VAL A 85 -8.65 12.32 6.53
C VAL A 85 -8.74 13.41 7.60
N ILE A 86 -9.08 14.66 7.24
CA ILE A 86 -9.15 15.75 8.21
C ILE A 86 -10.42 15.68 9.05
N PRO A 87 -10.35 15.58 10.38
CA PRO A 87 -11.56 15.59 11.21
C PRO A 87 -12.28 16.94 11.14
N LEU A 88 -13.62 16.92 11.13
CA LEU A 88 -14.43 18.14 11.17
C LEU A 88 -14.04 19.08 12.33
N ALA A 89 -13.76 18.52 13.51
CA ALA A 89 -13.29 19.28 14.66
C ALA A 89 -11.93 19.99 14.43
N TYR A 90 -11.16 19.55 13.44
CA TYR A 90 -9.92 20.21 13.05
C TYR A 90 -10.23 21.47 12.23
N ILE A 91 -11.14 21.38 11.27
CA ILE A 91 -11.63 22.51 10.46
C ILE A 91 -12.22 23.60 11.37
N THR A 92 -13.15 23.24 12.27
CA THR A 92 -13.74 24.18 13.23
C THR A 92 -12.69 24.91 14.10
N ARG A 93 -11.54 24.27 14.38
CA ARG A 93 -10.44 24.92 15.10
C ARG A 93 -9.62 25.85 14.22
N LEU A 94 -9.44 25.54 12.93
CA LEU A 94 -8.79 26.41 11.96
C LEU A 94 -9.60 27.69 11.75
N GLU A 95 -10.90 27.59 11.55
CA GLU A 95 -11.84 28.70 11.34
C GLU A 95 -11.90 29.71 12.50
N LYS A 96 -11.46 29.34 13.70
CA LYS A 96 -11.31 30.29 14.83
C LYS A 96 -10.18 31.29 14.65
N ASN A 97 -9.23 31.03 13.75
CA ASN A 97 -8.05 31.84 13.57
C ASN A 97 -7.79 32.22 12.12
N PHE A 98 -8.52 31.61 11.19
CA PHE A 98 -8.39 31.83 9.76
C PHE A 98 -9.73 32.09 9.11
N GLU A 99 -9.74 33.02 8.18
CA GLU A 99 -10.86 33.34 7.31
C GLU A 99 -10.76 32.50 6.03
N ILE A 100 -11.66 31.53 5.89
CA ILE A 100 -11.74 30.62 4.74
C ILE A 100 -12.95 31.06 3.90
N THR A 101 -12.70 31.52 2.67
CA THR A 101 -13.78 31.96 1.77
C THR A 101 -14.57 30.77 1.23
N GLN A 102 -13.84 29.73 0.82
CA GLN A 102 -14.42 28.47 0.34
C GLN A 102 -13.54 27.32 0.83
N LEU A 103 -14.17 26.23 1.29
CA LEU A 103 -13.49 25.00 1.64
C LEU A 103 -13.72 23.93 0.57
N GLY A 104 -12.65 23.31 0.08
CA GLY A 104 -12.69 22.26 -0.93
C GLY A 104 -11.78 21.08 -0.60
N ALA A 105 -11.95 19.97 -1.34
CA ALA A 105 -11.13 18.76 -1.21
C ALA A 105 -9.96 18.76 -2.21
N LEU A 106 -8.76 18.33 -1.74
CA LEU A 106 -7.59 18.18 -2.59
C LEU A 106 -7.17 16.72 -2.80
N ASP A 107 -7.92 15.77 -2.22
CA ASP A 107 -7.55 14.36 -2.15
C ASP A 107 -7.20 13.74 -3.51
N ASN A 108 -8.03 13.94 -4.52
CA ASN A 108 -7.77 13.40 -5.86
C ASN A 108 -6.51 14.00 -6.50
N ILE A 109 -6.19 15.25 -6.21
CA ILE A 109 -4.99 15.89 -6.74
C ILE A 109 -3.74 15.29 -6.09
N ILE A 110 -3.75 15.11 -4.77
CA ILE A 110 -2.60 14.55 -4.07
C ILE A 110 -2.42 13.06 -4.37
N LYS A 111 -3.53 12.29 -4.49
CA LYS A 111 -3.49 10.89 -4.93
C LYS A 111 -2.79 10.77 -6.30
N TYR A 112 -3.17 11.61 -7.25
CA TYR A 112 -2.56 11.61 -8.59
C TYR A 112 -1.09 12.10 -8.57
N GLN A 113 -0.79 13.14 -7.78
CA GLN A 113 0.59 13.65 -7.62
C GLN A 113 1.53 12.57 -7.07
N ARG A 114 1.06 11.75 -6.11
CA ARG A 114 1.83 10.65 -5.53
C ARG A 114 1.90 9.41 -6.42
N ALA A 115 0.99 9.26 -7.38
CA ALA A 115 0.96 8.12 -8.27
C ALA A 115 2.22 8.06 -9.16
N VAL A 116 2.68 9.20 -9.68
CA VAL A 116 3.89 9.30 -10.52
C VAL A 116 5.10 9.55 -9.63
N LYS A 117 5.97 8.55 -9.53
CA LYS A 117 7.12 8.56 -8.62
C LYS A 117 8.31 9.32 -9.19
N SER A 118 8.95 10.12 -8.36
CA SER A 118 10.24 10.73 -8.66
C SER A 118 11.37 9.68 -8.62
N PRO A 119 12.56 9.98 -9.19
CA PRO A 119 13.72 9.10 -9.07
C PRO A 119 14.13 8.79 -7.62
N TYR A 120 13.94 9.74 -6.70
CA TYR A 120 14.17 9.56 -5.26
C TYR A 120 13.23 8.48 -4.69
N GLU A 121 11.95 8.55 -4.98
CA GLU A 121 10.93 7.61 -4.53
C GLU A 121 11.18 6.21 -5.10
N LEU A 122 11.46 6.11 -6.39
CA LEU A 122 11.77 4.85 -7.07
C LEU A 122 13.02 4.18 -6.49
N PHE A 123 14.03 4.95 -6.08
CA PHE A 123 15.20 4.40 -5.41
C PHE A 123 14.83 3.67 -4.11
N TYR A 124 14.03 4.30 -3.24
CA TYR A 124 13.61 3.68 -1.98
C TYR A 124 12.63 2.52 -2.17
N MET A 125 11.74 2.61 -3.16
CA MET A 125 10.86 1.50 -3.54
C MET A 125 11.65 0.30 -4.05
N GLN A 126 12.70 0.52 -4.84
CA GLN A 126 13.57 -0.55 -5.30
C GLN A 126 14.37 -1.20 -4.14
N GLU A 127 14.87 -0.40 -3.19
CA GLU A 127 15.53 -0.91 -1.99
C GLU A 127 14.56 -1.68 -1.10
N SER A 128 13.32 -1.20 -0.95
CA SER A 128 12.25 -1.91 -0.26
C SER A 128 11.93 -3.25 -0.93
N GLY A 129 11.76 -3.24 -2.26
CA GLY A 129 11.47 -4.44 -3.05
C GLY A 129 12.56 -5.51 -2.96
N LYS A 130 13.83 -5.14 -3.09
CA LYS A 130 14.97 -6.07 -2.92
C LYS A 130 14.99 -6.74 -1.55
N ARG A 131 14.70 -5.97 -0.49
CA ARG A 131 14.66 -6.47 0.89
C ARG A 131 13.46 -7.37 1.13
N GLY A 132 12.27 -6.97 0.64
CA GLY A 132 11.06 -7.79 0.66
C GLY A 132 11.25 -9.11 -0.06
N ALA A 133 11.79 -9.08 -1.28
CA ALA A 133 12.12 -10.26 -2.07
C ALA A 133 12.98 -11.25 -1.29
N LYS A 134 14.09 -10.79 -0.72
CA LYS A 134 14.99 -11.64 0.10
C LYS A 134 14.24 -12.25 1.30
N ILE A 135 13.37 -11.47 1.93
CA ILE A 135 12.60 -11.97 3.08
C ILE A 135 11.69 -13.09 2.67
N VAL A 136 10.87 -12.92 1.63
CA VAL A 136 9.85 -13.91 1.26
C VAL A 136 10.44 -15.14 0.58
N THR A 137 11.56 -15.02 -0.16
CA THR A 137 12.13 -16.15 -0.90
C THR A 137 13.16 -16.96 -0.13
N GLU A 138 13.88 -16.34 0.81
CA GLU A 138 14.98 -16.98 1.53
C GLU A 138 14.71 -17.12 3.03
N ILE A 139 14.29 -16.02 3.68
CA ILE A 139 14.22 -15.96 5.14
C ILE A 139 12.93 -16.57 5.68
N ALA A 140 11.80 -16.19 5.12
CA ALA A 140 10.49 -16.65 5.56
C ALA A 140 10.33 -18.18 5.44
N PRO A 141 10.72 -18.83 4.33
CA PRO A 141 10.73 -20.29 4.23
C PRO A 141 11.57 -20.98 5.32
N ALA A 142 12.75 -20.42 5.62
CA ALA A 142 13.65 -20.98 6.64
C ALA A 142 13.16 -20.82 8.09
N LEU A 143 12.15 -19.97 8.34
CA LEU A 143 11.55 -19.81 9.66
C LEU A 143 10.51 -20.89 9.98
N LEU A 144 9.96 -21.55 8.96
CA LEU A 144 8.87 -22.52 9.13
C LEU A 144 9.32 -23.76 9.89
N LYS A 145 8.55 -24.11 10.93
CA LYS A 145 8.80 -25.31 11.77
C LYS A 145 7.48 -25.99 12.08
N GLU A 146 7.46 -27.32 12.02
CA GLU A 146 6.28 -28.10 12.40
C GLU A 146 5.82 -27.75 13.82
N GLY A 147 4.52 -27.61 13.99
CA GLY A 147 3.90 -27.33 15.28
C GLY A 147 3.91 -25.85 15.70
N MET A 148 4.50 -24.95 14.91
CA MET A 148 4.41 -23.50 15.20
C MET A 148 3.01 -22.96 14.83
N SER A 149 2.56 -21.93 15.54
CA SER A 149 1.33 -21.21 15.20
C SER A 149 1.57 -20.12 14.13
N GLU A 150 0.49 -19.65 13.50
CA GLU A 150 0.57 -18.46 12.62
C GLU A 150 1.14 -17.26 13.38
N ALA A 151 0.76 -17.07 14.65
CA ALA A 151 1.28 -15.99 15.48
C ALA A 151 2.79 -16.10 15.75
N ASP A 152 3.30 -17.33 15.99
CA ASP A 152 4.74 -17.57 16.15
C ASP A 152 5.50 -17.23 14.86
N TYR A 153 5.01 -17.72 13.73
CA TYR A 153 5.59 -17.45 12.42
C TYR A 153 5.62 -15.95 12.10
N HIS A 154 4.49 -15.29 12.29
CA HIS A 154 4.37 -13.84 12.08
C HIS A 154 5.34 -13.04 12.94
N SER A 155 5.44 -13.38 14.22
CA SER A 155 6.36 -12.70 15.16
C SER A 155 7.83 -12.89 14.76
N ALA A 156 8.19 -14.11 14.36
CA ALA A 156 9.54 -14.40 13.86
C ALA A 156 9.85 -13.63 12.57
N LEU A 157 8.87 -13.58 11.64
CA LEU A 157 8.97 -12.84 10.38
C LEU A 157 9.13 -11.34 10.62
N PHE A 158 8.30 -10.74 11.50
CA PHE A 158 8.42 -9.33 11.88
C PHE A 158 9.80 -8.98 12.40
N THR A 159 10.35 -9.83 13.26
CA THR A 159 11.71 -9.64 13.77
C THR A 159 12.73 -9.56 12.64
N GLN A 160 12.60 -10.39 11.60
CA GLN A 160 13.49 -10.36 10.45
C GLN A 160 13.24 -9.13 9.58
N MET A 161 11.99 -8.75 9.34
CA MET A 161 11.66 -7.54 8.58
C MET A 161 12.30 -6.29 9.20
N VAL A 162 12.18 -6.11 10.52
CA VAL A 162 12.80 -4.98 11.24
C VAL A 162 14.34 -5.02 11.12
N LYS A 163 14.96 -6.18 11.27
CA LYS A 163 16.43 -6.35 11.07
C LYS A 163 16.87 -5.99 9.65
N HIS A 164 15.99 -6.13 8.67
CA HIS A 164 16.25 -5.77 7.28
C HIS A 164 15.77 -4.38 6.91
N GLY A 165 15.44 -3.53 7.90
CA GLY A 165 15.18 -2.11 7.72
C GLY A 165 13.71 -1.73 7.56
N HIS A 166 12.77 -2.65 7.82
CA HIS A 166 11.36 -2.29 7.88
C HIS A 166 11.11 -1.28 9.01
N THR A 167 10.33 -0.23 8.71
CA THR A 167 10.08 0.86 9.67
C THR A 167 9.12 0.48 10.81
N GLY A 168 8.57 -0.74 10.80
CA GLY A 168 7.68 -1.25 11.84
C GLY A 168 6.23 -0.74 11.75
N VAL A 169 5.88 -0.01 10.70
CA VAL A 169 4.52 0.54 10.52
C VAL A 169 4.08 0.35 9.08
N THR A 170 2.94 -0.29 8.89
CA THR A 170 2.24 -0.37 7.61
C THR A 170 1.09 0.63 7.60
N ARG A 171 1.00 1.45 6.55
CA ARG A 171 -0.04 2.48 6.42
C ARG A 171 -0.88 2.23 5.19
N PHE A 172 -2.19 2.36 5.38
CA PHE A 172 -3.19 2.31 4.32
C PHE A 172 -3.74 3.71 4.04
N ASN A 173 -4.18 3.93 2.82
CA ASN A 173 -4.85 5.17 2.45
C ASN A 173 -6.37 5.08 2.71
N ALA A 174 -6.92 3.87 2.77
CA ALA A 174 -8.30 3.61 3.10
C ALA A 174 -8.61 3.94 4.58
N PHE A 175 -9.80 4.48 4.83
CA PHE A 175 -10.22 4.91 6.16
C PHE A 175 -10.34 3.72 7.13
N GLN A 176 -9.67 3.82 8.28
CA GLN A 176 -9.70 2.83 9.38
C GLN A 176 -9.29 1.40 9.00
N ILE A 177 -8.51 1.21 7.94
CA ILE A 177 -7.89 -0.08 7.67
C ILE A 177 -6.67 -0.23 8.57
N GLU A 178 -6.66 -1.32 9.33
CA GLU A 178 -5.59 -1.69 10.24
C GLU A 178 -5.07 -3.08 9.87
N LEU A 179 -3.88 -3.14 9.30
CA LEU A 179 -3.12 -4.37 9.14
C LEU A 179 -1.80 -4.24 9.89
N PHE A 180 -1.38 -5.30 10.54
CA PHE A 180 -0.15 -5.21 11.33
C PHE A 180 1.05 -4.94 10.43
N MET A 181 1.36 -5.81 9.47
CA MET A 181 2.42 -5.56 8.47
C MET A 181 2.44 -6.61 7.35
N ALA A 182 1.79 -7.74 7.58
CA ALA A 182 1.82 -8.89 6.71
C ALA A 182 0.62 -9.78 6.96
N GLN A 183 0.24 -10.57 5.97
CA GLN A 183 -0.63 -11.71 6.14
C GLN A 183 0.20 -12.99 6.08
N THR A 184 0.13 -13.77 7.15
CA THR A 184 0.84 -15.03 7.30
C THR A 184 -0.15 -16.08 7.73
N THR A 185 -0.57 -16.93 6.81
CA THR A 185 -1.67 -17.87 7.03
C THR A 185 -1.32 -19.27 6.55
N PHE A 186 -1.88 -20.28 7.22
CA PHE A 186 -1.64 -21.70 6.95
C PHE A 186 -2.90 -22.39 6.40
N GLY A 187 -2.80 -22.95 5.21
CA GLY A 187 -3.88 -23.69 4.57
C GLY A 187 -5.17 -22.86 4.46
N ASN A 188 -6.29 -23.43 4.87
CA ASN A 188 -7.62 -22.81 4.78
C ASN A 188 -7.79 -21.51 5.58
N SER A 189 -6.89 -21.17 6.49
CA SER A 189 -6.91 -19.89 7.19
C SER A 189 -6.95 -18.72 6.21
N SER A 190 -6.21 -18.81 5.11
CA SER A 190 -6.14 -17.79 4.05
C SER A 190 -7.47 -17.55 3.32
N LEU A 191 -8.45 -18.44 3.45
CA LEU A 191 -9.76 -18.34 2.76
C LEU A 191 -10.82 -17.58 3.56
N ASN A 192 -10.54 -17.22 4.83
CA ASN A 192 -11.50 -16.51 5.66
C ASN A 192 -11.50 -15.02 5.31
N PRO A 193 -12.67 -14.41 5.03
CA PRO A 193 -12.74 -13.03 4.62
C PRO A 193 -12.30 -12.07 5.74
N LEU A 194 -11.66 -10.97 5.34
CA LEU A 194 -11.30 -9.85 6.19
C LEU A 194 -12.18 -8.62 5.90
N ASP A 195 -12.01 -7.56 6.63
CA ASP A 195 -12.75 -6.32 6.51
C ASP A 195 -12.19 -5.35 5.45
N PHE A 196 -10.97 -5.59 4.97
CA PHE A 196 -10.39 -4.81 3.87
C PHE A 196 -10.57 -5.48 2.51
N ASP A 197 -10.45 -4.71 1.42
CA ASP A 197 -10.57 -5.22 0.06
C ASP A 197 -9.21 -5.77 -0.43
N GLY A 198 -8.99 -7.05 -0.17
CA GLY A 198 -7.82 -7.81 -0.60
C GLY A 198 -8.20 -9.28 -0.82
N PRO A 199 -7.48 -10.04 -1.67
CA PRO A 199 -7.83 -11.42 -2.00
C PRO A 199 -7.54 -12.41 -0.86
N SER A 200 -6.60 -12.07 0.02
CA SER A 200 -6.18 -12.93 1.13
C SER A 200 -7.07 -12.77 2.36
N GLY A 201 -7.08 -13.80 3.20
CA GLY A 201 -7.87 -13.86 4.41
C GLY A 201 -7.07 -14.29 5.65
N GLY A 202 -7.74 -14.47 6.77
CA GLY A 202 -7.13 -14.89 8.04
C GLY A 202 -8.11 -15.32 9.11
N LEU A 203 -7.59 -15.94 10.17
CA LEU A 203 -8.37 -16.42 11.33
C LEU A 203 -8.19 -15.53 12.57
N GLY A 204 -7.89 -14.26 12.41
CA GLY A 204 -7.75 -13.31 13.52
C GLY A 204 -8.99 -13.22 14.40
N GLY A 205 -8.82 -12.64 15.59
CA GLY A 205 -9.92 -12.43 16.52
C GLY A 205 -10.92 -11.37 16.05
N ALA A 206 -12.12 -11.36 16.62
CA ALA A 206 -13.20 -10.42 16.24
C ALA A 206 -12.81 -8.93 16.35
N PHE A 207 -11.86 -8.59 17.22
CA PHE A 207 -11.36 -7.22 17.36
C PHE A 207 -10.33 -6.84 16.28
N ALA A 208 -9.58 -7.82 15.77
CA ALA A 208 -8.53 -7.60 14.76
C ALA A 208 -8.48 -8.81 13.81
N PRO A 209 -9.40 -8.90 12.85
CA PRO A 209 -9.55 -10.07 11.99
C PRO A 209 -8.34 -10.35 11.09
N GLY A 210 -7.55 -9.33 10.77
CA GLY A 210 -6.33 -9.46 9.97
C GLY A 210 -5.10 -9.95 10.75
N THR A 211 -5.21 -10.23 12.06
CA THR A 211 -4.08 -10.74 12.85
C THR A 211 -3.91 -12.25 12.69
N PRO A 212 -2.66 -12.77 12.79
CA PRO A 212 -2.41 -14.21 12.72
C PRO A 212 -2.98 -14.94 13.94
N SER A 213 -3.49 -16.13 13.71
CA SER A 213 -4.10 -16.95 14.77
C SER A 213 -3.05 -17.66 15.63
N PRO A 214 -3.14 -17.59 16.98
CA PRO A 214 -2.30 -18.40 17.85
C PRO A 214 -2.70 -19.88 17.88
N ASP A 215 -3.92 -20.20 17.46
CA ASP A 215 -4.48 -21.57 17.52
C ASP A 215 -4.33 -22.34 16.19
N LYS A 216 -4.04 -21.64 15.10
CA LYS A 216 -3.79 -22.30 13.81
C LYS A 216 -2.34 -22.77 13.74
N ILE A 217 -2.18 -24.07 13.81
CA ILE A 217 -0.88 -24.76 13.89
C ILE A 217 -0.47 -25.30 12.52
N LEU A 218 0.79 -25.05 12.13
CA LEU A 218 1.40 -25.53 10.91
C LEU A 218 1.55 -27.05 10.92
N LYS A 219 1.09 -27.69 9.85
CA LYS A 219 1.15 -29.15 9.65
C LYS A 219 1.76 -29.47 8.29
N LYS A 220 2.35 -30.65 8.20
CA LYS A 220 2.84 -31.19 6.94
C LYS A 220 1.73 -31.21 5.88
N GLY A 221 2.03 -30.65 4.71
CA GLY A 221 1.10 -30.50 3.59
C GLY A 221 0.36 -29.17 3.54
N ASP A 222 0.44 -28.33 4.59
CA ASP A 222 -0.15 -26.99 4.55
C ASP A 222 0.56 -26.10 3.52
N LEU A 223 -0.24 -25.34 2.78
CA LEU A 223 0.25 -24.17 2.06
C LEU A 223 0.44 -23.02 3.07
N VAL A 224 1.53 -22.31 2.93
CA VAL A 224 1.84 -21.14 3.74
C VAL A 224 1.82 -19.92 2.84
N LEU A 225 0.86 -19.04 3.04
CA LEU A 225 0.84 -17.71 2.45
C LEU A 225 1.73 -16.79 3.28
N THR A 226 2.71 -16.16 2.66
CA THR A 226 3.50 -15.07 3.22
C THR A 226 3.37 -13.88 2.31
N ASP A 227 2.55 -12.93 2.73
CA ASP A 227 2.20 -11.71 2.01
C ASP A 227 2.64 -10.54 2.88
N ILE A 228 3.67 -9.80 2.44
CA ILE A 228 4.30 -8.77 3.25
C ILE A 228 4.36 -7.42 2.54
N SER A 229 4.03 -6.39 3.29
CA SER A 229 4.41 -5.02 2.92
C SER A 229 5.68 -4.61 3.67
N LEU A 230 6.82 -4.54 2.98
CA LEU A 230 8.05 -4.03 3.57
C LEU A 230 8.18 -2.52 3.32
N CYS A 231 8.28 -1.74 4.40
CA CYS A 231 8.44 -0.29 4.33
C CYS A 231 9.88 0.10 4.65
N TYR A 232 10.61 0.64 3.67
CA TYR A 232 11.97 1.15 3.86
C TYR A 232 12.00 2.66 3.59
N ASN A 233 12.43 3.44 4.57
CA ASN A 233 12.45 4.91 4.53
C ASN A 233 11.10 5.53 4.08
N GLY A 234 9.98 4.96 4.55
CA GLY A 234 8.63 5.43 4.25
C GLY A 234 8.01 4.83 2.98
N TYR A 235 8.79 4.23 2.08
CA TYR A 235 8.30 3.65 0.82
C TYR A 235 8.10 2.15 0.95
N ASN A 236 6.93 1.68 0.52
CA ASN A 236 6.52 0.30 0.62
C ASN A 236 6.85 -0.49 -0.66
N SER A 237 7.13 -1.78 -0.47
CA SER A 237 6.95 -2.82 -1.47
C SER A 237 5.93 -3.80 -0.95
N ASP A 238 5.22 -4.49 -1.85
CA ASP A 238 4.27 -5.53 -1.53
C ASP A 238 4.62 -6.79 -2.30
N THR A 239 4.66 -7.94 -1.62
CA THR A 239 5.08 -9.17 -2.26
C THR A 239 4.57 -10.40 -1.52
N THR A 240 4.06 -11.36 -2.29
CA THR A 240 3.55 -12.63 -1.80
C THR A 240 4.42 -13.78 -2.26
N GLN A 241 4.72 -14.70 -1.34
CA GLN A 241 5.30 -16.01 -1.60
C GLN A 241 4.45 -17.10 -0.99
N ILE A 242 4.18 -18.16 -1.77
CA ILE A 242 3.57 -19.37 -1.28
C ILE A 242 4.66 -20.42 -1.02
N CYS A 243 4.60 -21.02 0.18
CA CYS A 243 5.39 -22.22 0.50
C CYS A 243 4.46 -23.43 0.69
N SER A 244 5.01 -24.64 0.52
CA SER A 244 4.37 -25.88 0.88
C SER A 244 5.22 -26.60 1.91
N PHE A 245 4.68 -26.83 3.10
CA PHE A 245 5.43 -27.36 4.22
C PHE A 245 5.46 -28.89 4.22
N GLY A 246 6.66 -29.47 4.16
CA GLY A 246 6.93 -30.91 4.32
C GLY A 246 6.41 -31.82 3.20
N ALA A 247 5.77 -31.29 2.16
CA ALA A 247 5.25 -32.09 1.03
C ALA A 247 5.14 -31.25 -0.25
N LYS A 248 5.23 -31.88 -1.41
CA LYS A 248 4.92 -31.23 -2.69
C LYS A 248 3.42 -31.00 -2.82
N PRO A 249 2.99 -29.83 -3.30
CA PRO A 249 1.57 -29.57 -3.59
C PRO A 249 1.04 -30.49 -4.69
N ALA A 250 -0.28 -30.69 -4.69
CA ALA A 250 -0.95 -31.41 -5.77
C ALA A 250 -0.77 -30.70 -7.12
N PRO A 251 -0.79 -31.44 -8.25
CA PRO A 251 -0.53 -30.86 -9.58
C PRO A 251 -1.49 -29.72 -9.99
N ASP A 252 -2.74 -29.77 -9.56
CA ASP A 252 -3.75 -28.74 -9.80
C ASP A 252 -3.45 -27.45 -9.04
N ILE A 253 -2.92 -27.55 -7.82
CA ILE A 253 -2.44 -26.40 -7.03
C ILE A 253 -1.27 -25.72 -7.75
N LEU A 254 -0.27 -26.50 -8.22
CA LEU A 254 0.86 -25.98 -8.96
C LEU A 254 0.43 -25.30 -10.27
N ARG A 255 -0.54 -25.89 -10.98
CA ARG A 255 -1.10 -25.30 -12.21
C ARG A 255 -1.77 -23.96 -11.94
N LEU A 256 -2.61 -23.84 -10.91
CA LEU A 256 -3.29 -22.58 -10.54
C LEU A 256 -2.30 -21.50 -10.09
N GLN A 257 -1.25 -21.87 -9.35
CA GLN A 257 -0.17 -20.97 -9.00
C GLN A 257 0.51 -20.37 -10.24
N LEU A 258 0.88 -21.22 -11.21
CA LEU A 258 1.51 -20.77 -12.46
C LEU A 258 0.55 -19.97 -13.34
N GLU A 259 -0.75 -20.25 -13.30
CA GLU A 259 -1.74 -19.46 -14.02
C GLU A 259 -1.88 -18.05 -13.41
N CYS A 260 -1.80 -17.91 -12.08
CA CYS A 260 -1.71 -16.61 -11.43
C CYS A 260 -0.43 -15.86 -11.86
N ALA A 261 0.71 -16.55 -11.92
CA ALA A 261 1.96 -15.94 -12.38
C ALA A 261 1.87 -15.45 -13.84
N ASP A 262 1.24 -16.23 -14.75
CA ASP A 262 1.00 -15.81 -16.14
C ASP A 262 0.07 -14.58 -16.21
N ILE A 263 -0.96 -14.50 -15.36
CA ILE A 263 -1.83 -13.31 -15.28
C ILE A 263 -1.01 -12.09 -14.83
N ARG A 264 -0.18 -12.20 -13.78
CA ARG A 264 0.71 -11.15 -13.33
C ARG A 264 1.61 -10.65 -14.46
N ASP A 265 2.24 -11.55 -15.18
CA ASP A 265 3.19 -11.22 -16.25
C ASP A 265 2.48 -10.50 -17.41
N ARG A 266 1.28 -10.95 -17.80
CA ARG A 266 0.45 -10.25 -18.81
C ARG A 266 -0.02 -8.87 -18.36
N VAL A 267 -0.33 -8.69 -17.07
CA VAL A 267 -0.62 -7.37 -16.50
C VAL A 267 0.63 -6.51 -16.57
N ALA A 268 1.78 -7.03 -16.13
CA ALA A 268 3.06 -6.32 -16.17
C ALA A 268 3.42 -5.86 -17.59
N ASP A 269 3.27 -6.71 -18.60
CA ASP A 269 3.49 -6.35 -20.01
C ASP A 269 2.59 -5.21 -20.49
N SER A 270 1.42 -5.05 -19.86
CA SER A 270 0.47 -3.99 -20.20
C SER A 270 0.72 -2.69 -19.42
N LEU A 271 1.65 -2.64 -18.47
CA LEU A 271 1.98 -1.43 -17.68
C LEU A 271 2.85 -0.46 -18.49
N ARG A 272 2.25 0.22 -19.47
CA ARG A 272 2.90 1.20 -20.36
C ARG A 272 2.17 2.54 -20.31
N PRO A 273 2.89 3.66 -20.53
CA PRO A 273 2.24 4.96 -20.64
C PRO A 273 1.13 4.97 -21.70
N GLY A 274 -0.02 5.53 -21.34
CA GLY A 274 -1.20 5.59 -22.21
C GLY A 274 -2.18 4.41 -22.09
N GLU A 275 -1.78 3.29 -21.51
CA GLU A 275 -2.69 2.17 -21.23
C GLU A 275 -3.71 2.55 -20.14
N ILE A 276 -4.90 1.96 -20.19
CA ILE A 276 -6.02 2.28 -19.31
C ILE A 276 -6.22 1.14 -18.30
N PRO A 277 -6.12 1.39 -16.99
CA PRO A 277 -6.24 0.36 -15.95
C PRO A 277 -7.52 -0.48 -16.05
N SER A 278 -8.68 0.13 -16.30
CA SER A 278 -9.95 -0.59 -16.45
C SER A 278 -9.98 -1.53 -17.66
N LYS A 279 -9.27 -1.18 -18.75
CA LYS A 279 -9.13 -2.05 -19.93
C LYS A 279 -8.18 -3.21 -19.64
N ILE A 280 -7.07 -2.97 -18.93
CA ILE A 280 -6.17 -4.03 -18.47
C ILE A 280 -6.97 -5.04 -17.61
N TYR A 281 -7.73 -4.56 -16.64
CA TYR A 281 -8.59 -5.39 -15.79
C TYR A 281 -9.59 -6.22 -16.59
N THR A 282 -10.31 -5.58 -17.53
CA THR A 282 -11.28 -6.27 -18.40
C THR A 282 -10.60 -7.38 -19.20
N LYS A 283 -9.43 -7.10 -19.80
CA LYS A 283 -8.65 -8.09 -20.55
C LYS A 283 -8.24 -9.28 -19.68
N VAL A 284 -7.90 -9.05 -18.41
CA VAL A 284 -7.63 -10.15 -17.45
C VAL A 284 -8.88 -11.00 -17.28
N LEU A 285 -10.03 -10.39 -16.96
CA LEU A 285 -11.27 -11.12 -16.70
C LEU A 285 -11.74 -11.93 -17.91
N ASP A 286 -11.62 -11.38 -19.12
CA ASP A 286 -12.05 -12.05 -20.35
C ASP A 286 -11.23 -13.32 -20.65
N ASN A 287 -9.97 -13.34 -20.21
CA ASN A 287 -9.03 -14.43 -20.46
C ASN A 287 -8.83 -15.40 -19.29
N LEU A 288 -9.63 -15.32 -18.23
CA LEU A 288 -9.59 -16.30 -17.14
C LEU A 288 -10.11 -17.65 -17.59
N THR A 289 -9.37 -18.71 -17.26
CA THR A 289 -9.88 -20.09 -17.43
C THR A 289 -11.07 -20.37 -16.49
N PRO A 290 -11.92 -21.35 -16.78
CA PRO A 290 -13.07 -21.69 -15.92
C PRO A 290 -12.65 -22.02 -14.47
N ASP A 291 -11.51 -22.66 -14.31
CA ASP A 291 -11.02 -23.12 -13.00
C ASP A 291 -10.62 -21.94 -12.09
N ILE A 292 -9.81 -21.01 -12.63
CA ILE A 292 -9.38 -19.85 -11.85
C ILE A 292 -10.52 -18.84 -11.64
N ARG A 293 -11.40 -18.67 -12.65
CA ARG A 293 -12.55 -17.76 -12.62
C ARG A 293 -13.47 -17.98 -11.42
N LYS A 294 -13.59 -19.23 -10.96
CA LYS A 294 -14.47 -19.63 -9.85
C LYS A 294 -14.16 -18.85 -8.57
N ASN A 295 -12.88 -18.68 -8.25
CA ASN A 295 -12.41 -18.06 -7.01
C ASN A 295 -11.30 -17.01 -7.26
N PHE A 296 -11.23 -16.44 -8.47
CA PHE A 296 -10.25 -15.40 -8.79
C PHE A 296 -10.37 -14.20 -7.84
N MET A 297 -9.26 -13.75 -7.31
CA MET A 297 -9.14 -12.66 -6.34
C MET A 297 -9.91 -12.91 -5.03
N GLY A 298 -9.84 -14.15 -4.49
CA GLY A 298 -10.45 -14.50 -3.21
C GLY A 298 -11.03 -15.92 -3.16
N TYR A 299 -12.10 -16.11 -2.38
CA TYR A 299 -12.77 -17.39 -2.22
C TYR A 299 -14.28 -17.22 -2.00
N GLY A 300 -15.09 -18.08 -2.65
CA GLY A 300 -16.54 -18.11 -2.50
C GLY A 300 -17.21 -16.80 -2.94
N ALA A 301 -18.02 -16.22 -2.06
CA ALA A 301 -18.73 -14.98 -2.32
C ALA A 301 -17.86 -13.72 -2.14
N ARG A 302 -16.76 -13.81 -1.38
CA ARG A 302 -15.84 -12.71 -1.11
C ARG A 302 -14.67 -12.74 -2.10
N ARG A 303 -14.69 -11.80 -3.01
CA ARG A 303 -13.66 -11.62 -4.04
C ARG A 303 -13.40 -10.15 -4.27
N SER A 304 -12.14 -9.76 -4.33
CA SER A 304 -11.75 -8.39 -4.64
C SER A 304 -12.02 -8.05 -6.11
N ALA A 305 -12.41 -6.80 -6.35
CA ALA A 305 -12.81 -6.33 -7.67
C ALA A 305 -11.68 -5.58 -8.40
N PHE A 306 -10.45 -5.98 -8.17
CA PHE A 306 -9.24 -5.44 -8.81
C PHE A 306 -8.22 -6.56 -9.04
N VAL A 307 -7.10 -6.29 -9.68
CA VAL A 307 -5.99 -7.25 -9.87
C VAL A 307 -4.64 -6.64 -9.47
N GLY A 308 -4.63 -5.37 -9.11
CA GLY A 308 -3.46 -4.65 -8.64
C GLY A 308 -3.84 -3.23 -8.25
N HIS A 309 -3.02 -2.62 -7.41
CA HIS A 309 -3.22 -1.28 -6.88
C HIS A 309 -1.92 -0.48 -6.90
N GLY A 310 -2.04 0.85 -6.92
CA GLY A 310 -0.91 1.74 -6.72
C GLY A 310 -0.26 1.51 -5.36
N ILE A 311 1.04 1.80 -5.27
CA ILE A 311 1.81 1.62 -4.04
C ILE A 311 2.88 2.70 -3.91
N GLY A 312 3.24 3.08 -2.68
CA GLY A 312 4.25 4.10 -2.42
C GLY A 312 4.45 4.35 -0.93
N LEU A 313 4.08 5.52 -0.45
CA LEU A 313 4.13 5.87 0.98
C LEU A 313 3.03 5.16 1.81
N THR A 314 1.96 4.72 1.15
CA THR A 314 0.97 3.79 1.69
C THR A 314 0.97 2.52 0.83
N VAL A 315 0.48 1.43 1.38
CA VAL A 315 0.42 0.14 0.68
C VAL A 315 -0.54 0.25 -0.50
N ASP A 316 -1.73 0.79 -0.26
CA ASP A 316 -2.77 1.03 -1.26
C ASP A 316 -2.76 2.49 -1.72
N GLU A 317 -2.35 2.75 -2.94
CA GLU A 317 -2.39 4.07 -3.57
C GLU A 317 -3.21 4.06 -4.87
N TYR A 318 -3.49 5.26 -5.37
CA TYR A 318 -4.02 5.47 -6.71
C TYR A 318 -2.92 5.25 -7.77
N PRO A 319 -3.25 4.75 -8.97
CA PRO A 319 -4.54 4.21 -9.39
C PRO A 319 -4.69 2.72 -9.07
N VAL A 320 -5.89 2.16 -9.30
CA VAL A 320 -6.17 0.73 -9.13
C VAL A 320 -6.44 0.09 -10.50
N ILE A 321 -5.96 -1.13 -10.72
CA ILE A 321 -6.26 -1.91 -11.93
C ILE A 321 -7.61 -2.60 -11.72
N ALA A 322 -8.68 -1.83 -11.93
CA ALA A 322 -10.07 -2.19 -11.67
C ALA A 322 -11.02 -1.48 -12.61
N LYS A 323 -12.30 -1.85 -12.58
CA LYS A 323 -13.35 -1.16 -13.32
C LYS A 323 -13.51 0.28 -12.83
N GLY A 324 -13.63 1.24 -13.75
CA GLY A 324 -13.86 2.66 -13.44
C GLY A 324 -12.58 3.49 -13.26
N PHE A 325 -11.40 2.87 -13.40
CA PHE A 325 -10.14 3.60 -13.42
C PHE A 325 -9.71 3.82 -14.88
N ASP A 326 -10.18 4.93 -15.46
CA ASP A 326 -10.08 5.21 -16.90
C ASP A 326 -9.01 6.27 -17.24
N ILE A 327 -8.29 6.80 -16.25
CA ILE A 327 -7.17 7.72 -16.50
C ILE A 327 -5.97 6.92 -17.01
N PRO A 328 -5.36 7.34 -18.14
CA PRO A 328 -4.20 6.66 -18.71
C PRO A 328 -3.03 6.57 -17.73
N LEU A 329 -2.31 5.44 -17.77
CA LEU A 329 -1.06 5.27 -17.04
C LEU A 329 0.00 6.27 -17.52
N GLU A 330 0.82 6.73 -16.58
CA GLU A 330 2.01 7.52 -16.86
C GLU A 330 3.28 6.75 -16.47
N GLU A 331 4.38 7.07 -17.15
CA GLU A 331 5.69 6.54 -16.79
C GLU A 331 6.03 6.87 -15.32
N ASN A 332 6.66 5.93 -14.63
CA ASN A 332 6.97 5.98 -13.20
C ASN A 332 5.78 5.84 -12.23
N MET A 333 4.58 5.55 -12.69
CA MET A 333 3.55 5.01 -11.80
C MET A 333 3.98 3.62 -11.31
N THR A 334 3.59 3.25 -10.09
CA THR A 334 3.95 1.96 -9.49
C THR A 334 2.71 1.18 -9.06
N PHE A 335 2.76 -0.14 -9.26
CA PHE A 335 1.65 -1.05 -8.95
C PHE A 335 2.15 -2.30 -8.23
N ALA A 336 1.46 -2.71 -7.18
CA ALA A 336 1.43 -4.08 -6.73
C ALA A 336 0.42 -4.83 -7.61
N VAL A 337 0.84 -5.96 -8.19
CA VAL A 337 0.03 -6.80 -9.07
C VAL A 337 -0.08 -8.18 -8.43
N GLU A 338 -1.30 -8.57 -8.01
CA GLU A 338 -1.50 -9.63 -7.03
C GLU A 338 -2.58 -10.68 -7.42
N PRO A 339 -2.56 -11.28 -8.60
CA PRO A 339 -3.52 -12.32 -8.93
C PRO A 339 -3.38 -13.52 -7.98
N LYS A 340 -4.47 -13.81 -7.28
CA LYS A 340 -4.57 -14.89 -6.30
C LYS A 340 -5.86 -15.68 -6.52
N VAL A 341 -5.90 -16.95 -6.10
CA VAL A 341 -7.09 -17.82 -6.19
C VAL A 341 -7.21 -18.72 -4.98
N GLY A 342 -8.41 -18.78 -4.41
CA GLY A 342 -8.74 -19.65 -3.28
C GLY A 342 -9.11 -21.07 -3.73
N ILE A 343 -8.51 -22.07 -3.08
CA ILE A 343 -8.71 -23.50 -3.34
C ILE A 343 -9.31 -24.14 -2.09
N GLU A 344 -10.51 -24.69 -2.23
CA GLU A 344 -11.20 -25.38 -1.12
C GLU A 344 -10.33 -26.53 -0.60
N GLY A 345 -10.17 -26.59 0.73
CA GLY A 345 -9.37 -27.62 1.39
C GLY A 345 -7.86 -27.39 1.37
N ALA A 346 -7.35 -26.46 0.58
CA ALA A 346 -5.91 -26.19 0.46
C ALA A 346 -5.48 -24.81 0.95
N GLY A 347 -6.25 -23.77 0.66
CA GLY A 347 -5.89 -22.38 0.95
C GLY A 347 -5.77 -21.50 -0.29
N LEU A 348 -5.15 -20.35 -0.16
CA LEU A 348 -4.92 -19.40 -1.24
C LEU A 348 -3.58 -19.68 -1.93
N VAL A 349 -3.56 -19.62 -3.25
CA VAL A 349 -2.33 -19.56 -4.06
C VAL A 349 -2.34 -18.31 -4.94
N GLY A 350 -1.18 -17.93 -5.42
CA GLY A 350 -0.99 -16.79 -6.28
C GLY A 350 0.34 -16.11 -6.03
N VAL A 351 0.51 -14.98 -6.67
CA VAL A 351 1.74 -14.20 -6.67
C VAL A 351 1.42 -12.74 -6.44
N GLU A 352 2.40 -11.99 -5.96
CA GLU A 352 2.34 -10.54 -5.90
C GLU A 352 3.71 -9.94 -6.03
N ASP A 353 3.81 -8.95 -6.91
CA ASP A 353 5.04 -8.22 -7.15
C ASP A 353 4.77 -6.75 -7.48
N VAL A 354 5.70 -5.88 -7.11
CA VAL A 354 5.65 -4.45 -7.43
C VAL A 354 6.34 -4.17 -8.76
N TYR A 355 5.65 -3.40 -9.59
CA TYR A 355 6.14 -2.97 -10.90
C TYR A 355 6.13 -1.44 -11.01
N VAL A 356 7.09 -0.90 -11.75
CA VAL A 356 7.07 0.49 -12.22
C VAL A 356 6.74 0.52 -13.71
N VAL A 357 5.81 1.40 -14.09
CA VAL A 357 5.40 1.64 -15.49
C VAL A 357 6.57 2.19 -16.28
N THR A 358 6.91 1.54 -17.40
CA THR A 358 7.94 2.00 -18.35
C THR A 358 7.42 1.94 -19.79
N PRO A 359 8.08 2.60 -20.76
CA PRO A 359 7.71 2.49 -22.18
C PRO A 359 7.69 1.06 -22.74
N HIS A 360 8.38 0.12 -22.08
CA HIS A 360 8.55 -1.26 -22.53
C HIS A 360 7.70 -2.29 -21.76
N GLY A 361 6.84 -1.84 -20.83
CA GLY A 361 6.08 -2.67 -19.89
C GLY A 361 6.50 -2.40 -18.46
N GLY A 362 5.88 -3.11 -17.50
CA GLY A 362 6.23 -3.01 -16.09
C GLY A 362 7.62 -3.59 -15.78
N ARG A 363 8.48 -2.81 -15.16
CA ARG A 363 9.75 -3.30 -14.62
C ARG A 363 9.56 -3.72 -13.16
N CYS A 364 9.80 -5.00 -12.87
CA CYS A 364 9.67 -5.55 -11.52
C CYS A 364 10.69 -4.93 -10.54
N LEU A 365 10.22 -4.61 -9.34
CA LEU A 365 11.02 -4.10 -8.23
C LEU A 365 11.24 -5.13 -7.11
N THR A 366 10.49 -6.24 -7.12
CA THR A 366 10.51 -7.33 -6.14
C THR A 366 11.14 -8.60 -6.70
N ALA A 367 10.68 -9.79 -6.29
CA ALA A 367 11.32 -11.06 -6.67
C ALA A 367 10.93 -11.55 -8.06
N GLY A 368 9.68 -11.33 -8.50
CA GLY A 368 9.14 -11.94 -9.71
C GLY A 368 9.04 -13.46 -9.63
N ASN A 369 8.97 -14.05 -8.42
CA ASN A 369 8.93 -15.49 -8.24
C ASN A 369 7.55 -16.04 -8.61
N SER A 370 7.53 -17.19 -9.28
CA SER A 370 6.30 -17.82 -9.78
C SER A 370 6.01 -19.18 -9.13
N GLU A 371 7.01 -19.79 -8.50
CA GLU A 371 6.91 -21.17 -8.00
C GLU A 371 6.56 -21.23 -6.51
N ILE A 372 5.92 -22.32 -6.12
CA ILE A 372 5.72 -22.67 -4.71
C ILE A 372 7.03 -23.26 -4.17
N ILE A 373 7.57 -22.66 -3.10
CA ILE A 373 8.77 -23.16 -2.42
C ILE A 373 8.37 -24.34 -1.52
N VAL A 374 9.00 -25.50 -1.71
CA VAL A 374 8.79 -26.66 -0.83
C VAL A 374 9.84 -26.63 0.29
N VAL A 375 9.37 -26.66 1.55
CA VAL A 375 10.19 -26.54 2.76
C VAL A 375 10.09 -27.80 3.60
#